data_d36f389b4b3dace6c29a2cab14cc19a9
#
_entry.id   d36f389b4b3dace6c29a2cab14cc19a9
#
_cell.length_a   1.000
_cell.length_b   1.000
_cell.length_c   1.000
_cell.angle_alpha   90.00
_cell.angle_beta   90.00
_cell.angle_gamma   90.00
#
_symmetry.space_group_name_H-M   'P 1'
#
loop_
_entity.id
_entity.type
_entity.pdbx_description
1 polymer ?
#
loop_
_entity_poly.entity_id
_entity_poly.type
_entity_poly.pdbx_seq_one_letter_code
_entity_poly.pdbx_strand_id
1 'polypeptide(L)'
;MSEPRPTAHYHLPGLFEFYDFYRVFLPLFRRHRSYFYDWCDIGSIYGAPADCLWGGGRVGSGTHDPREVLALMQEYDIEARLTFSNSLLRAEHLAEEACSELCRLFAASGGPPNGVIVHSELLLDYLRKTYPSLYFVSSTTKVLTDFALLRRELARPEFRYVVPDFRLNRAFDQLRALPDAYKAKVEFLCNECCWFGCADRRACYEAVSRKNLGEPGPECRCAAPDAAGGYRFSRAMENPGFIGVDAIQNTYLPMGFSNFKIEGRELGSALLLEFLLHYMTKPAYHLHVREEIYLDNMLDLF
;
A
#
# COMPACT_ATOMS: atom_id res chain seq x y z
N MET A 1 -19.37 -19.12 22.55
CA MET A 1 -18.25 -18.28 22.11
C MET A 1 -18.72 -17.58 20.86
N SER A 2 -18.82 -16.24 20.86
CA SER A 2 -19.15 -15.46 19.67
C SER A 2 -18.02 -15.67 18.65
N GLU A 3 -18.36 -15.92 17.39
CA GLU A 3 -17.37 -15.96 16.31
C GLU A 3 -16.54 -14.66 16.32
N PRO A 4 -15.21 -14.74 16.09
CA PRO A 4 -14.40 -13.54 16.03
C PRO A 4 -14.96 -12.63 14.92
N ARG A 5 -15.16 -11.35 15.24
CA ARG A 5 -15.64 -10.38 14.24
C ARG A 5 -14.60 -10.26 13.12
N PRO A 6 -15.05 -10.22 11.85
CA PRO A 6 -14.13 -10.03 10.74
C PRO A 6 -13.40 -8.67 10.88
N THR A 7 -12.09 -8.68 10.73
CA THR A 7 -11.23 -7.51 10.90
C THR A 7 -10.73 -7.02 9.55
N ALA A 8 -10.83 -5.71 9.31
CA ALA A 8 -10.18 -5.05 8.18
C ALA A 8 -8.73 -4.74 8.53
N HIS A 9 -7.80 -5.30 7.77
CA HIS A 9 -6.37 -4.99 7.87
C HIS A 9 -6.02 -3.92 6.85
N TYR A 10 -5.67 -2.73 7.33
CA TYR A 10 -5.23 -1.64 6.47
C TYR A 10 -3.74 -1.73 6.18
N HIS A 11 -3.38 -1.59 4.90
CA HIS A 11 -2.00 -1.51 4.43
C HIS A 11 -1.71 -0.06 4.09
N LEU A 12 -0.90 0.61 4.93
CA LEU A 12 -0.72 2.05 4.94
C LEU A 12 0.51 2.48 4.15
N PRO A 13 0.50 3.64 3.48
CA PRO A 13 1.61 4.14 2.68
C PRO A 13 2.68 4.84 3.52
N GLY A 14 3.91 4.91 3.01
CA GLY A 14 4.92 5.83 3.50
C GLY A 14 5.82 5.28 4.61
N LEU A 15 6.28 4.04 4.46
CA LEU A 15 7.17 3.38 5.43
C LEU A 15 8.42 4.20 5.77
N PHE A 16 9.01 4.87 4.77
CA PHE A 16 10.17 5.75 4.95
C PHE A 16 9.78 7.22 4.90
N GLU A 17 8.81 7.55 4.06
CA GLU A 17 8.36 8.91 3.79
C GLU A 17 7.66 9.56 4.98
N PHE A 18 6.93 8.75 5.77
CA PHE A 18 6.12 9.24 6.90
C PHE A 18 6.56 8.64 8.24
N TYR A 19 7.84 8.32 8.38
CA TYR A 19 8.39 7.75 9.60
C TYR A 19 8.06 8.60 10.85
N ASP A 20 8.31 9.91 10.79
CA ASP A 20 8.03 10.81 11.92
C ASP A 20 6.55 10.85 12.28
N PHE A 21 5.67 10.82 11.28
CA PHE A 21 4.23 10.72 11.51
C PHE A 21 3.87 9.42 12.25
N TYR A 22 4.42 8.29 11.83
CA TYR A 22 4.13 7.00 12.46
C TYR A 22 4.69 6.91 13.89
N ARG A 23 5.78 7.58 14.19
CA ARG A 23 6.31 7.69 15.58
C ARG A 23 5.29 8.30 16.55
N VAL A 24 4.39 9.14 16.08
CA VAL A 24 3.32 9.75 16.88
C VAL A 24 2.02 8.95 16.76
N PHE A 25 1.64 8.56 15.56
CA PHE A 25 0.38 7.87 15.32
C PHE A 25 0.29 6.47 15.93
N LEU A 26 1.36 5.67 15.88
CA LEU A 26 1.32 4.30 16.38
C LEU A 26 1.17 4.24 17.92
N PRO A 27 1.89 5.04 18.73
CA PRO A 27 1.60 5.16 20.16
C PRO A 27 0.17 5.61 20.45
N LEU A 28 -0.35 6.60 19.71
CA LEU A 28 -1.73 7.08 19.83
C LEU A 28 -2.72 5.95 19.55
N PHE A 29 -2.56 5.24 18.42
CA PHE A 29 -3.42 4.11 18.05
C PHE A 29 -3.44 3.00 19.12
N ARG A 30 -2.27 2.70 19.72
CA ARG A 30 -2.16 1.68 20.78
C ARG A 30 -2.79 2.15 22.08
N ARG A 31 -2.52 3.39 22.54
CA ARG A 31 -3.01 3.94 23.82
C ARG A 31 -4.49 4.25 23.82
N HIS A 32 -5.02 4.74 22.70
CA HIS A 32 -6.39 5.19 22.57
C HIS A 32 -7.19 4.34 21.58
N ARG A 33 -7.09 3.01 21.72
CA ARG A 33 -7.75 2.06 20.81
C ARG A 33 -9.26 2.29 20.70
N SER A 34 -9.91 2.84 21.73
CA SER A 34 -11.32 3.21 21.74
C SER A 34 -11.72 4.33 20.77
N TYR A 35 -10.76 5.15 20.32
CA TYR A 35 -11.00 6.19 19.32
C TYR A 35 -11.21 5.61 17.92
N PHE A 36 -10.71 4.41 17.69
CA PHE A 36 -10.70 3.74 16.40
C PHE A 36 -11.78 2.67 16.34
N TYR A 37 -12.17 2.28 15.12
CA TYR A 37 -13.12 1.20 14.94
C TYR A 37 -12.55 -0.11 15.49
N ASP A 38 -13.40 -0.88 16.20
CA ASP A 38 -13.01 -2.16 16.82
C ASP A 38 -12.83 -3.30 15.80
N TRP A 39 -13.29 -3.11 14.58
CA TRP A 39 -13.19 -4.04 13.45
C TRP A 39 -12.04 -3.72 12.48
N CYS A 40 -11.17 -2.76 12.78
CA CYS A 40 -10.03 -2.43 11.92
C CYS A 40 -8.70 -2.57 12.65
N ASP A 41 -7.64 -2.85 11.90
CA ASP A 41 -6.27 -2.93 12.39
C ASP A 41 -5.27 -2.51 11.30
N ILE A 42 -4.02 -2.28 11.68
CA ILE A 42 -2.92 -2.02 10.75
C ILE A 42 -2.29 -3.36 10.38
N GLY A 43 -2.46 -3.78 9.14
CA GLY A 43 -1.86 -5.01 8.64
C GLY A 43 -0.40 -4.83 8.23
N SER A 44 -0.05 -3.70 7.63
CA SER A 44 1.33 -3.37 7.28
C SER A 44 1.51 -1.90 6.95
N ILE A 45 2.77 -1.43 6.97
CA ILE A 45 3.16 -0.15 6.38
C ILE A 45 4.12 -0.43 5.22
N TYR A 46 3.92 0.24 4.07
CA TYR A 46 4.68 -0.03 2.87
C TYR A 46 5.36 1.22 2.29
N GLY A 47 6.55 1.06 1.71
CA GLY A 47 7.31 2.13 1.08
C GLY A 47 8.64 1.64 0.53
N ALA A 48 9.41 2.56 -0.03
CA ALA A 48 10.79 2.35 -0.40
C ALA A 48 11.57 3.64 -0.12
N PRO A 49 12.88 3.54 0.19
CA PRO A 49 13.72 4.73 0.29
C PRO A 49 13.75 5.50 -1.03
N ALA A 50 14.08 6.79 -0.95
CA ALA A 50 14.44 7.55 -2.14
C ALA A 50 15.59 6.84 -2.89
N ASP A 51 15.65 7.04 -4.19
CA ASP A 51 16.73 6.52 -5.07
C ASP A 51 16.88 4.98 -5.11
N CYS A 52 15.85 4.23 -4.66
CA CYS A 52 15.87 2.78 -4.78
C CYS A 52 15.63 2.34 -6.23
N LEU A 53 16.66 1.72 -6.87
CA LEU A 53 16.61 1.28 -8.26
C LEU A 53 15.45 0.31 -8.56
N TRP A 54 15.14 -0.59 -7.59
CA TRP A 54 14.03 -1.53 -7.71
C TRP A 54 12.67 -0.89 -7.41
N GLY A 55 12.66 0.35 -6.93
CA GLY A 55 11.46 1.12 -6.66
C GLY A 55 10.65 1.36 -7.93
N GLY A 56 9.36 1.57 -7.78
CA GLY A 56 8.43 1.83 -8.88
C GLY A 56 7.07 2.29 -8.36
N GLY A 57 6.15 2.52 -9.28
CA GLY A 57 4.88 3.13 -8.92
C GLY A 57 5.05 4.61 -8.63
N ARG A 58 4.40 5.14 -7.62
CA ARG A 58 4.63 6.50 -7.12
C ARG A 58 5.75 6.44 -6.08
N VAL A 59 6.88 7.06 -6.39
CA VAL A 59 8.08 7.02 -5.56
C VAL A 59 8.05 8.18 -4.57
N GLY A 60 8.15 7.87 -3.29
CA GLY A 60 8.27 8.87 -2.24
C GLY A 60 9.70 9.39 -2.06
N SER A 61 9.88 10.38 -1.19
CA SER A 61 11.16 11.04 -0.88
C SER A 61 11.74 10.62 0.48
N GLY A 62 11.37 9.43 0.99
CA GLY A 62 11.80 8.97 2.31
C GLY A 62 13.30 8.74 2.42
N THR A 63 13.94 9.38 3.40
CA THR A 63 15.39 9.32 3.64
C THR A 63 15.77 8.78 5.01
N HIS A 64 14.80 8.29 5.80
CA HIS A 64 15.05 7.75 7.14
C HIS A 64 15.89 6.46 7.11
N ASP A 65 16.68 6.26 8.15
CA ASP A 65 17.49 5.05 8.31
C ASP A 65 16.59 3.80 8.33
N PRO A 66 16.81 2.83 7.44
CA PRO A 66 16.03 1.60 7.39
C PRO A 66 16.02 0.80 8.71
N ARG A 67 17.06 0.92 9.54
CA ARG A 67 17.12 0.25 10.85
C ARG A 67 16.16 0.88 11.84
N GLU A 68 16.07 2.23 11.87
CA GLU A 68 15.13 2.94 12.74
C GLU A 68 13.69 2.67 12.32
N VAL A 69 13.42 2.70 11.00
CA VAL A 69 12.12 2.35 10.44
C VAL A 69 11.70 0.94 10.84
N LEU A 70 12.59 -0.02 10.70
CA LEU A 70 12.32 -1.42 11.04
C LEU A 70 12.13 -1.61 12.54
N ALA A 71 12.92 -0.93 13.38
CA ALA A 71 12.77 -0.97 14.84
C ALA A 71 11.40 -0.46 15.29
N LEU A 72 10.91 0.63 14.69
CA LEU A 72 9.56 1.14 14.94
C LEU A 72 8.48 0.11 14.56
N MET A 73 8.60 -0.54 13.42
CA MET A 73 7.64 -1.58 13.00
C MET A 73 7.62 -2.77 13.97
N GLN A 74 8.80 -3.20 14.42
CA GLN A 74 8.94 -4.28 15.41
C GLN A 74 8.34 -3.90 16.77
N GLU A 75 8.56 -2.68 17.24
CA GLU A 75 7.99 -2.19 18.51
C GLU A 75 6.46 -2.27 18.53
N TYR A 76 5.81 -2.02 17.38
CA TYR A 76 4.35 -2.03 17.26
C TYR A 76 3.77 -3.31 16.67
N ASP A 77 4.60 -4.33 16.40
CA ASP A 77 4.21 -5.61 15.79
C ASP A 77 3.51 -5.44 14.44
N ILE A 78 4.04 -4.54 13.60
CA ILE A 78 3.49 -4.21 12.28
C ILE A 78 4.41 -4.74 11.18
N GLU A 79 3.85 -5.40 10.17
CA GLU A 79 4.58 -5.87 9.01
C GLU A 79 5.10 -4.69 8.17
N ALA A 80 6.39 -4.70 7.81
CA ALA A 80 6.98 -3.74 6.88
C ALA A 80 7.05 -4.34 5.47
N ARG A 81 6.69 -3.54 4.45
CA ARG A 81 6.73 -3.98 3.05
C ARG A 81 7.56 -3.04 2.19
N LEU A 82 8.63 -3.56 1.61
CA LEU A 82 9.41 -2.85 0.60
C LEU A 82 8.65 -2.77 -0.73
N THR A 83 8.63 -1.60 -1.37
CA THR A 83 7.93 -1.42 -2.65
C THR A 83 8.93 -1.46 -3.80
N PHE A 84 9.15 -2.64 -4.37
CA PHE A 84 10.07 -2.92 -5.46
C PHE A 84 9.29 -3.20 -6.75
N SER A 85 8.54 -2.18 -7.18
CA SER A 85 7.56 -2.30 -8.26
C SER A 85 8.06 -1.82 -9.62
N ASN A 86 9.38 -1.68 -9.81
CA ASN A 86 9.94 -1.36 -11.12
C ASN A 86 9.63 -2.50 -12.10
N SER A 87 8.98 -2.15 -13.21
CA SER A 87 8.51 -3.12 -14.21
C SER A 87 9.55 -3.46 -15.29
N LEU A 88 10.67 -2.71 -15.35
CA LEU A 88 11.62 -2.74 -16.45
C LEU A 88 13.01 -3.26 -16.03
N LEU A 89 13.07 -3.96 -14.89
CA LEU A 89 14.33 -4.52 -14.40
C LEU A 89 14.90 -5.58 -15.35
N ARG A 90 16.22 -5.52 -15.54
CA ARG A 90 17.04 -6.48 -16.27
C ARG A 90 18.02 -7.18 -15.33
N ALA A 91 18.72 -8.20 -15.80
CA ALA A 91 19.61 -9.02 -14.98
C ALA A 91 20.72 -8.19 -14.29
N GLU A 92 21.27 -7.20 -14.97
CA GLU A 92 22.29 -6.30 -14.41
C GLU A 92 21.79 -5.49 -13.21
N HIS A 93 20.50 -5.16 -13.16
CA HIS A 93 19.89 -4.41 -12.06
C HIS A 93 19.74 -5.23 -10.76
N LEU A 94 19.83 -6.58 -10.85
CA LEU A 94 19.77 -7.43 -9.66
C LEU A 94 21.02 -7.34 -8.79
N ALA A 95 22.13 -6.83 -9.35
CA ALA A 95 23.37 -6.63 -8.63
C ALA A 95 23.41 -5.33 -7.80
N GLU A 96 22.28 -4.59 -7.74
CA GLU A 96 22.19 -3.35 -6.98
C GLU A 96 22.31 -3.63 -5.47
N GLU A 97 23.36 -3.08 -4.85
CA GLU A 97 23.78 -3.44 -3.50
C GLU A 97 22.86 -2.84 -2.44
N ALA A 98 22.45 -1.56 -2.58
CA ALA A 98 21.62 -0.88 -1.59
C ALA A 98 20.24 -1.55 -1.43
N CYS A 99 19.59 -1.94 -2.54
CA CYS A 99 18.33 -2.69 -2.49
C CYS A 99 18.52 -4.10 -1.91
N SER A 100 19.67 -4.74 -2.19
CA SER A 100 20.00 -6.07 -1.63
C SER A 100 20.27 -6.00 -0.13
N GLU A 101 20.90 -4.94 0.37
CA GLU A 101 21.11 -4.69 1.79
C GLU A 101 19.78 -4.48 2.52
N LEU A 102 18.86 -3.71 1.94
CA LEU A 102 17.51 -3.56 2.48
C LEU A 102 16.82 -4.92 2.63
N CYS A 103 16.84 -5.74 1.57
CA CYS A 103 16.27 -7.09 1.64
C CYS A 103 16.91 -7.93 2.74
N ARG A 104 18.24 -7.88 2.89
CA ARG A 104 18.98 -8.61 3.93
C ARG A 104 18.54 -8.16 5.31
N LEU A 105 18.44 -6.85 5.54
CA LEU A 105 18.00 -6.27 6.80
C LEU A 105 16.57 -6.71 7.16
N PHE A 106 15.63 -6.58 6.21
CA PHE A 106 14.23 -6.91 6.44
C PHE A 106 14.00 -8.43 6.56
N ALA A 107 14.78 -9.23 5.84
CA ALA A 107 14.70 -10.70 5.91
C ALA A 107 15.27 -11.27 7.22
N ALA A 108 16.24 -10.59 7.82
CA ALA A 108 16.92 -11.01 9.07
C ALA A 108 16.22 -10.47 10.32
N SER A 109 15.23 -9.59 10.19
CA SER A 109 14.57 -8.98 11.35
C SER A 109 13.75 -9.99 12.14
N GLY A 110 13.79 -9.87 13.48
CA GLY A 110 12.82 -10.53 14.36
C GLY A 110 11.45 -9.85 14.31
N GLY A 111 10.42 -10.47 14.90
CA GLY A 111 9.06 -9.92 14.95
C GLY A 111 8.17 -10.38 13.80
N PRO A 112 7.20 -9.55 13.35
CA PRO A 112 6.28 -9.95 12.30
C PRO A 112 7.00 -10.16 10.96
N PRO A 113 6.48 -11.01 10.07
CA PRO A 113 7.11 -11.27 8.78
C PRO A 113 7.07 -10.01 7.91
N ASN A 114 8.19 -9.67 7.27
CA ASN A 114 8.26 -8.57 6.33
C ASN A 114 8.03 -9.03 4.90
N GLY A 115 7.62 -8.11 4.02
CA GLY A 115 7.27 -8.44 2.64
C GLY A 115 7.85 -7.50 1.60
N VAL A 116 7.68 -7.90 0.34
CA VAL A 116 8.05 -7.11 -0.82
C VAL A 116 6.87 -7.03 -1.78
N ILE A 117 6.49 -5.81 -2.16
CA ILE A 117 5.53 -5.57 -3.23
C ILE A 117 6.33 -5.54 -4.54
N VAL A 118 6.09 -6.52 -5.41
CA VAL A 118 6.93 -6.76 -6.60
C VAL A 118 6.10 -6.78 -7.89
N HIS A 119 6.70 -6.23 -8.97
CA HIS A 119 6.15 -6.30 -10.33
C HIS A 119 6.91 -7.30 -11.20
N SER A 120 8.25 -7.16 -11.24
CA SER A 120 9.13 -7.93 -12.11
C SER A 120 9.20 -9.40 -11.71
N GLU A 121 8.94 -10.31 -12.64
CA GLU A 121 9.09 -11.74 -12.40
C GLU A 121 10.56 -12.13 -12.18
N LEU A 122 11.47 -11.46 -12.89
CA LEU A 122 12.91 -11.63 -12.71
C LEU A 122 13.33 -11.32 -11.26
N LEU A 123 12.84 -10.20 -10.71
CA LEU A 123 13.12 -9.81 -9.34
C LEU A 123 12.45 -10.76 -8.34
N LEU A 124 11.21 -11.17 -8.59
CA LEU A 124 10.51 -12.13 -7.74
C LEU A 124 11.29 -13.43 -7.59
N ASP A 125 11.75 -13.99 -8.72
CA ASP A 125 12.53 -15.23 -8.74
C ASP A 125 13.87 -15.10 -7.99
N TYR A 126 14.54 -13.96 -8.16
CA TYR A 126 15.76 -13.64 -7.42
C TYR A 126 15.52 -13.57 -5.92
N LEU A 127 14.53 -12.78 -5.49
CA LEU A 127 14.24 -12.54 -4.07
C LEU A 127 13.78 -13.82 -3.36
N ARG A 128 12.94 -14.64 -3.99
CA ARG A 128 12.49 -15.94 -3.42
C ARG A 128 13.64 -16.88 -3.13
N LYS A 129 14.66 -16.90 -3.99
CA LYS A 129 15.84 -17.75 -3.83
C LYS A 129 16.80 -17.21 -2.78
N THR A 130 16.96 -15.88 -2.74
CA THR A 130 17.97 -15.22 -1.90
C THR A 130 17.46 -14.88 -0.48
N TYR A 131 16.17 -14.51 -0.37
CA TYR A 131 15.56 -14.05 0.89
C TYR A 131 14.22 -14.78 1.15
N PRO A 132 14.24 -16.09 1.42
CA PRO A 132 13.03 -16.93 1.51
C PRO A 132 12.15 -16.62 2.74
N SER A 133 12.63 -15.84 3.70
CA SER A 133 11.83 -15.37 4.85
C SER A 133 10.89 -14.21 4.50
N LEU A 134 11.13 -13.51 3.37
CA LEU A 134 10.24 -12.45 2.91
C LEU A 134 9.03 -13.05 2.18
N TYR A 135 7.84 -12.49 2.45
CA TYR A 135 6.68 -12.79 1.64
C TYR A 135 6.49 -11.78 0.50
N PHE A 136 5.67 -12.12 -0.50
CA PHE A 136 5.52 -11.31 -1.70
C PHE A 136 4.08 -10.88 -1.92
N VAL A 137 3.94 -9.64 -2.42
CA VAL A 137 2.67 -9.03 -2.82
C VAL A 137 2.75 -8.67 -4.30
N SER A 138 1.78 -9.15 -5.09
CA SER A 138 1.68 -8.76 -6.50
C SER A 138 1.23 -7.30 -6.61
N SER A 139 2.07 -6.48 -7.27
CA SER A 139 1.90 -5.03 -7.32
C SER A 139 0.70 -4.58 -8.14
N THR A 140 0.02 -3.51 -7.70
CA THR A 140 -1.00 -2.80 -8.49
C THR A 140 -0.47 -2.28 -9.82
N THR A 141 0.86 -2.07 -9.95
CA THR A 141 1.48 -1.62 -11.20
C THR A 141 1.36 -2.63 -12.34
N LYS A 142 1.03 -3.90 -12.04
CA LYS A 142 0.68 -4.92 -13.06
C LYS A 142 -0.61 -4.60 -13.79
N VAL A 143 -1.47 -3.71 -13.24
CA VAL A 143 -2.71 -3.22 -13.86
C VAL A 143 -3.60 -4.40 -14.29
N LEU A 144 -3.98 -5.26 -13.34
CA LEU A 144 -4.81 -6.44 -13.56
C LEU A 144 -6.28 -6.02 -13.71
N THR A 145 -6.67 -5.57 -14.90
CA THR A 145 -8.02 -5.06 -15.21
C THR A 145 -9.01 -6.14 -15.65
N ASP A 146 -8.51 -7.30 -15.99
CA ASP A 146 -9.30 -8.46 -16.39
C ASP A 146 -9.42 -9.46 -15.24
N PHE A 147 -10.63 -9.94 -14.97
CA PHE A 147 -10.87 -10.85 -13.84
C PHE A 147 -10.24 -12.25 -14.04
N ALA A 148 -10.05 -12.69 -15.28
CA ALA A 148 -9.33 -13.94 -15.55
C ALA A 148 -7.84 -13.80 -15.27
N LEU A 149 -7.24 -12.63 -15.56
CA LEU A 149 -5.86 -12.30 -15.18
C LEU A 149 -5.72 -12.27 -13.66
N LEU A 150 -6.64 -11.61 -12.97
CA LEU A 150 -6.67 -11.57 -11.51
C LEU A 150 -6.73 -12.97 -10.91
N ARG A 151 -7.62 -13.84 -11.39
CA ARG A 151 -7.73 -15.23 -10.90
C ARG A 151 -6.45 -16.04 -11.12
N ARG A 152 -5.78 -15.86 -12.26
CA ARG A 152 -4.47 -16.50 -12.53
C ARG A 152 -3.42 -16.03 -11.53
N GLU A 153 -3.38 -14.74 -11.24
CA GLU A 153 -2.43 -14.18 -10.26
C GLU A 153 -2.73 -14.67 -8.83
N LEU A 154 -4.02 -14.72 -8.44
CA LEU A 154 -4.45 -15.25 -7.13
C LEU A 154 -4.12 -16.75 -6.96
N ALA A 155 -4.11 -17.52 -8.03
CA ALA A 155 -3.76 -18.95 -8.01
C ALA A 155 -2.26 -19.19 -7.75
N ARG A 156 -1.42 -18.19 -7.91
CA ARG A 156 0.03 -18.32 -7.73
C ARG A 156 0.38 -18.44 -6.24
N PRO A 157 1.07 -19.52 -5.82
CA PRO A 157 1.44 -19.74 -4.43
C PRO A 157 2.51 -18.76 -3.91
N GLU A 158 3.26 -18.12 -4.82
CA GLU A 158 4.32 -17.17 -4.50
C GLU A 158 3.79 -15.92 -3.82
N PHE A 159 2.55 -15.50 -4.12
CA PHE A 159 1.98 -14.29 -3.57
C PHE A 159 1.12 -14.58 -2.35
N ARG A 160 1.44 -13.91 -1.25
CA ARG A 160 0.57 -13.83 -0.07
C ARG A 160 -0.63 -12.92 -0.33
N TYR A 161 -0.40 -11.80 -1.05
CA TYR A 161 -1.46 -10.86 -1.45
C TYR A 161 -1.31 -10.47 -2.92
N VAL A 162 -2.44 -10.11 -3.53
CA VAL A 162 -2.55 -9.63 -4.91
C VAL A 162 -3.39 -8.36 -4.91
N VAL A 163 -2.83 -7.27 -5.47
CA VAL A 163 -3.54 -6.01 -5.60
C VAL A 163 -4.19 -5.93 -6.99
N PRO A 164 -5.51 -6.11 -7.12
CA PRO A 164 -6.21 -5.93 -8.37
C PRO A 164 -6.16 -4.46 -8.84
N ASP A 165 -6.47 -4.22 -10.09
CA ASP A 165 -6.76 -2.86 -10.53
C ASP A 165 -8.05 -2.37 -9.86
N PHE A 166 -8.06 -1.11 -9.39
CA PHE A 166 -9.17 -0.51 -8.65
C PHE A 166 -10.50 -0.51 -9.42
N ARG A 167 -10.47 -0.65 -10.74
CA ARG A 167 -11.67 -0.78 -11.59
C ARG A 167 -12.44 -2.07 -11.34
N LEU A 168 -11.79 -3.09 -10.76
CA LEU A 168 -12.42 -4.35 -10.37
C LEU A 168 -13.04 -4.30 -8.96
N ASN A 169 -12.82 -3.23 -8.21
CA ASN A 169 -13.26 -3.13 -6.81
C ASN A 169 -14.75 -3.43 -6.64
N ARG A 170 -15.59 -3.03 -7.59
CA ARG A 170 -17.05 -3.22 -7.52
C ARG A 170 -17.61 -4.34 -8.42
N ALA A 171 -16.76 -5.23 -8.91
CA ALA A 171 -17.18 -6.41 -9.65
C ALA A 171 -17.78 -7.49 -8.72
N PHE A 172 -18.81 -7.11 -7.93
CA PHE A 172 -19.31 -7.89 -6.79
C PHE A 172 -19.72 -9.30 -7.11
N ASP A 173 -20.34 -9.56 -8.27
CA ASP A 173 -20.76 -10.91 -8.64
C ASP A 173 -19.55 -11.83 -8.83
N GLN A 174 -18.50 -11.33 -9.51
CA GLN A 174 -17.26 -12.04 -9.73
C GLN A 174 -16.45 -12.20 -8.44
N LEU A 175 -16.44 -11.16 -7.59
CA LEU A 175 -15.78 -11.18 -6.28
C LEU A 175 -16.42 -12.20 -5.33
N ARG A 176 -17.75 -12.25 -5.26
CA ARG A 176 -18.48 -13.26 -4.45
C ARG A 176 -18.17 -14.67 -4.88
N ALA A 177 -17.99 -14.90 -6.18
CA ALA A 177 -17.68 -16.22 -6.76
C ALA A 177 -16.23 -16.67 -6.56
N LEU A 178 -15.37 -15.86 -5.95
CA LEU A 178 -14.01 -16.28 -5.59
C LEU A 178 -14.03 -17.29 -4.44
N PRO A 179 -13.19 -18.34 -4.49
CA PRO A 179 -12.93 -19.19 -3.33
C PRO A 179 -12.39 -18.39 -2.15
N ASP A 180 -12.68 -18.79 -0.91
CA ASP A 180 -12.24 -18.07 0.29
C ASP A 180 -10.72 -17.94 0.39
N ALA A 181 -9.97 -18.97 -0.05
CA ALA A 181 -8.52 -18.91 -0.14
C ALA A 181 -8.01 -17.80 -1.09
N TYR A 182 -8.79 -17.43 -2.11
CA TYR A 182 -8.46 -16.30 -2.99
C TYR A 182 -8.90 -14.98 -2.40
N LYS A 183 -10.08 -14.93 -1.76
CA LYS A 183 -10.56 -13.73 -1.06
C LYS A 183 -9.55 -13.26 0.00
N ALA A 184 -8.96 -14.19 0.76
CA ALA A 184 -7.92 -13.90 1.75
C ALA A 184 -6.66 -13.25 1.14
N LYS A 185 -6.39 -13.46 -0.16
CA LYS A 185 -5.25 -12.87 -0.87
C LYS A 185 -5.54 -11.53 -1.53
N VAL A 186 -6.80 -11.17 -1.75
CA VAL A 186 -7.14 -9.89 -2.42
C VAL A 186 -6.85 -8.73 -1.49
N GLU A 187 -6.03 -7.78 -1.95
CA GLU A 187 -5.74 -6.52 -1.26
C GLU A 187 -6.28 -5.36 -2.11
N PHE A 188 -7.42 -4.80 -1.73
CA PHE A 188 -8.09 -3.75 -2.49
C PHE A 188 -7.43 -2.39 -2.32
N LEU A 189 -7.15 -1.69 -3.42
CA LEU A 189 -6.75 -0.29 -3.40
C LEU A 189 -7.99 0.61 -3.26
N CYS A 190 -8.15 1.26 -2.08
CA CYS A 190 -9.40 1.90 -1.68
C CYS A 190 -9.61 3.30 -2.25
N ASN A 191 -8.55 4.13 -2.25
CA ASN A 191 -8.60 5.57 -2.52
C ASN A 191 -7.76 5.99 -3.73
N GLU A 192 -7.76 5.15 -4.79
CA GLU A 192 -7.00 5.45 -6.02
C GLU A 192 -7.39 6.80 -6.62
N CYS A 193 -6.37 7.58 -6.99
CA CYS A 193 -6.55 8.90 -7.60
C CYS A 193 -6.55 8.88 -9.12
N CYS A 194 -6.15 7.77 -9.77
CA CYS A 194 -6.21 7.66 -11.22
C CYS A 194 -7.63 7.79 -11.72
N TRP A 195 -7.79 8.52 -12.83
CA TRP A 195 -9.06 8.58 -13.54
C TRP A 195 -9.56 7.18 -13.93
N PHE A 196 -10.82 6.87 -13.62
CA PHE A 196 -11.39 5.55 -13.83
C PHE A 196 -11.35 5.11 -15.31
N GLY A 197 -11.48 6.05 -16.25
CA GLY A 197 -11.39 5.84 -17.69
C GLY A 197 -9.96 5.79 -18.27
N CYS A 198 -8.90 5.86 -17.43
CA CYS A 198 -7.53 5.94 -17.91
C CYS A 198 -7.08 4.63 -18.59
N ALA A 199 -6.74 4.71 -19.90
CA ALA A 199 -6.17 3.59 -20.66
C ALA A 199 -4.63 3.47 -20.44
N ASP A 200 -3.98 4.54 -20.03
CA ASP A 200 -2.51 4.68 -20.05
C ASP A 200 -1.83 4.37 -18.70
N ARG A 201 -2.57 3.84 -17.73
CA ARG A 201 -2.06 3.59 -16.38
C ARG A 201 -0.77 2.73 -16.38
N ARG A 202 -0.71 1.71 -17.22
CA ARG A 202 0.48 0.87 -17.36
C ARG A 202 1.66 1.66 -17.91
N ALA A 203 1.43 2.45 -18.98
CA ALA A 203 2.47 3.30 -19.58
C ALA A 203 3.00 4.34 -18.58
N CYS A 204 2.13 4.90 -17.71
CA CYS A 204 2.55 5.79 -16.63
C CYS A 204 3.50 5.09 -15.65
N TYR A 205 3.21 3.87 -15.23
CA TYR A 205 4.10 3.10 -14.34
C TYR A 205 5.42 2.72 -15.02
N GLU A 206 5.39 2.41 -16.31
CA GLU A 206 6.61 2.17 -17.09
C GLU A 206 7.48 3.43 -17.23
N ALA A 207 6.86 4.60 -17.43
CA ALA A 207 7.57 5.88 -17.47
C ALA A 207 8.30 6.17 -16.14
N VAL A 208 7.63 5.92 -15.01
CA VAL A 208 8.25 6.02 -13.67
C VAL A 208 9.39 5.02 -13.51
N SER A 209 9.20 3.78 -13.98
CA SER A 209 10.23 2.74 -13.93
C SER A 209 11.48 3.14 -14.73
N ARG A 210 11.32 3.72 -15.94
CA ARG A 210 12.43 4.25 -16.74
C ARG A 210 13.16 5.38 -16.02
N LYS A 211 12.42 6.34 -15.47
CA LYS A 211 12.98 7.45 -14.71
C LYS A 211 13.85 6.95 -13.55
N ASN A 212 13.39 5.93 -12.83
CA ASN A 212 14.14 5.31 -11.73
C ASN A 212 15.43 4.61 -12.20
N LEU A 213 15.43 4.09 -13.44
CA LEU A 213 16.63 3.49 -14.04
C LEU A 213 17.57 4.54 -14.68
N GLY A 214 17.23 5.83 -14.62
CA GLY A 214 17.99 6.88 -15.32
C GLY A 214 17.89 6.80 -16.85
N GLU A 215 16.90 6.08 -17.38
CA GLU A 215 16.71 5.87 -18.80
C GLU A 215 15.83 6.97 -19.41
N PRO A 216 16.18 7.48 -20.61
CA PRO A 216 15.32 8.41 -21.32
C PRO A 216 14.01 7.72 -21.75
N GLY A 217 12.92 8.46 -21.78
CA GLY A 217 11.63 7.93 -22.20
C GLY A 217 10.56 9.02 -22.29
N PRO A 218 9.40 8.70 -22.87
CA PRO A 218 8.32 9.65 -22.93
C PRO A 218 7.80 9.98 -21.54
N GLU A 219 7.55 11.27 -21.29
CA GLU A 219 6.80 11.68 -20.11
C GLU A 219 5.35 11.20 -20.21
N CYS A 220 4.86 10.55 -19.16
CA CYS A 220 3.44 10.22 -19.10
C CYS A 220 2.66 11.46 -18.68
N ARG A 221 1.81 11.97 -19.56
CA ARG A 221 0.87 13.04 -19.25
C ARG A 221 -0.47 12.44 -18.83
N CYS A 222 -0.94 12.84 -17.67
CA CYS A 222 -2.24 12.38 -17.19
C CYS A 222 -3.36 12.92 -18.13
N ALA A 223 -4.16 12.00 -18.70
CA ALA A 223 -5.27 12.33 -19.58
C ALA A 223 -6.57 12.63 -18.79
N ALA A 224 -6.54 12.65 -17.47
CA ALA A 224 -7.72 12.97 -16.67
C ALA A 224 -8.19 14.39 -16.94
N PRO A 225 -9.52 14.63 -17.06
CA PRO A 225 -10.09 15.95 -17.33
C PRO A 225 -9.68 17.02 -16.33
N ASP A 226 -9.33 16.62 -15.11
CA ASP A 226 -8.97 17.48 -13.99
C ASP A 226 -7.53 17.31 -13.49
N ALA A 227 -6.65 16.74 -14.33
CA ALA A 227 -5.26 16.43 -13.99
C ALA A 227 -4.50 17.61 -13.38
N ALA A 228 -4.75 18.84 -13.82
CA ALA A 228 -4.12 20.05 -13.33
C ALA A 228 -4.49 20.40 -11.87
N GLY A 229 -5.58 19.84 -11.34
CA GLY A 229 -6.07 20.14 -9.98
C GLY A 229 -5.36 19.39 -8.85
N GLY A 230 -4.41 18.51 -9.17
CA GLY A 230 -3.74 17.65 -8.23
C GLY A 230 -4.66 16.65 -7.52
N TYR A 231 -4.11 15.88 -6.58
CA TYR A 231 -4.89 14.95 -5.77
C TYR A 231 -5.80 15.70 -4.79
N ARG A 232 -7.06 15.29 -4.72
CA ARG A 232 -8.01 15.72 -3.68
C ARG A 232 -8.79 14.50 -3.17
N PHE A 233 -8.80 14.29 -1.86
CA PHE A 233 -9.47 13.14 -1.27
C PHE A 233 -10.98 13.17 -1.52
N SER A 234 -11.61 14.33 -1.48
CA SER A 234 -13.03 14.49 -1.82
C SER A 234 -13.37 14.01 -3.24
N ARG A 235 -12.48 14.25 -4.20
CA ARG A 235 -12.64 13.73 -5.58
C ARG A 235 -12.36 12.24 -5.69
N ALA A 236 -11.39 11.72 -4.92
CA ALA A 236 -11.16 10.28 -4.86
C ALA A 236 -12.40 9.53 -4.37
N MET A 237 -13.19 10.12 -3.46
CA MET A 237 -14.46 9.57 -3.00
C MET A 237 -15.54 9.47 -4.10
N GLU A 238 -15.45 10.31 -5.13
CA GLU A 238 -16.36 10.30 -6.29
C GLU A 238 -15.95 9.26 -7.35
N ASN A 239 -14.74 8.68 -7.22
CA ASN A 239 -14.26 7.67 -8.18
C ASN A 239 -15.14 6.41 -8.11
N PRO A 240 -15.60 5.87 -9.26
CA PRO A 240 -16.41 4.65 -9.26
C PRO A 240 -15.75 3.43 -8.59
N GLY A 241 -14.42 3.41 -8.54
CA GLY A 241 -13.65 2.36 -7.85
C GLY A 241 -13.37 2.62 -6.38
N PHE A 242 -13.81 3.76 -5.82
CA PHE A 242 -13.58 4.09 -4.42
C PHE A 242 -14.27 3.10 -3.46
N ILE A 243 -13.55 2.70 -2.41
CA ILE A 243 -14.08 1.87 -1.34
C ILE A 243 -14.06 2.68 -0.05
N GLY A 244 -15.22 3.11 0.43
CA GLY A 244 -15.37 3.82 1.70
C GLY A 244 -15.59 2.88 2.88
N VAL A 245 -15.56 3.45 4.08
CA VAL A 245 -15.68 2.75 5.37
C VAL A 245 -16.95 1.89 5.45
N ASP A 246 -18.10 2.46 5.08
CA ASP A 246 -19.38 1.75 5.12
C ASP A 246 -19.38 0.54 4.18
N ALA A 247 -18.77 0.67 3.00
CA ALA A 247 -18.64 -0.45 2.07
C ALA A 247 -17.74 -1.54 2.65
N ILE A 248 -16.61 -1.17 3.27
CA ILE A 248 -15.72 -2.13 3.93
C ILE A 248 -16.49 -2.92 4.97
N GLN A 249 -17.13 -2.24 5.92
CA GLN A 249 -17.82 -2.86 7.04
C GLN A 249 -19.03 -3.69 6.61
N ASN A 250 -19.85 -3.17 5.68
CA ASN A 250 -21.17 -3.74 5.38
C ASN A 250 -21.21 -4.61 4.12
N THR A 251 -20.12 -4.59 3.31
CA THR A 251 -20.09 -5.36 2.06
C THR A 251 -18.86 -6.26 1.99
N TYR A 252 -17.64 -5.70 2.07
CA TYR A 252 -16.43 -6.49 1.82
C TYR A 252 -16.13 -7.47 2.95
N LEU A 253 -16.18 -7.04 4.23
CA LEU A 253 -15.98 -7.93 5.37
C LEU A 253 -17.01 -9.08 5.40
N PRO A 254 -18.32 -8.86 5.21
CA PRO A 254 -19.29 -9.95 5.11
C PRO A 254 -19.07 -10.88 3.90
N MET A 255 -18.42 -10.40 2.84
CA MET A 255 -18.05 -11.23 1.70
C MET A 255 -16.81 -12.09 1.95
N GLY A 256 -16.09 -11.89 3.07
CA GLY A 256 -14.86 -12.61 3.42
C GLY A 256 -13.56 -11.94 2.95
N PHE A 257 -13.59 -10.66 2.57
CA PHE A 257 -12.40 -9.87 2.28
C PHE A 257 -11.93 -9.11 3.51
N SER A 258 -10.62 -9.04 3.73
CA SER A 258 -10.05 -8.42 4.93
C SER A 258 -8.87 -7.47 4.68
N ASN A 259 -8.35 -7.35 3.44
CA ASN A 259 -7.15 -6.57 3.19
C ASN A 259 -7.45 -5.35 2.32
N PHE A 260 -7.13 -4.15 2.84
CA PHE A 260 -7.47 -2.86 2.26
C PHE A 260 -6.23 -1.96 2.23
N LYS A 261 -5.81 -1.59 1.02
CA LYS A 261 -4.64 -0.75 0.78
C LYS A 261 -5.05 0.71 0.65
N ILE A 262 -4.37 1.57 1.39
CA ILE A 262 -4.52 3.03 1.28
C ILE A 262 -3.33 3.55 0.47
N GLU A 263 -3.62 4.30 -0.58
CA GLU A 263 -2.61 5.00 -1.37
C GLU A 263 -2.22 6.33 -0.71
N GLY A 264 -1.01 6.85 -0.99
CA GLY A 264 -0.67 8.19 -0.56
C GLY A 264 0.79 8.52 -0.32
N ARG A 265 1.76 7.71 -0.76
CA ARG A 265 3.19 7.92 -0.49
C ARG A 265 3.73 9.31 -0.88
N GLU A 266 3.17 9.94 -1.93
CA GLU A 266 3.59 11.27 -2.41
C GLU A 266 2.66 12.40 -1.96
N LEU A 267 1.63 12.09 -1.16
CA LEU A 267 0.55 13.04 -0.88
C LEU A 267 0.78 13.87 0.39
N GLY A 268 1.82 13.55 1.16
CA GLY A 268 2.16 14.23 2.41
C GLY A 268 1.41 13.68 3.63
N SER A 269 1.98 13.93 4.81
CA SER A 269 1.46 13.45 6.10
C SER A 269 0.09 14.03 6.47
N ALA A 270 -0.21 15.25 6.02
CA ALA A 270 -1.53 15.87 6.24
C ALA A 270 -2.67 15.06 5.58
N LEU A 271 -2.48 14.64 4.32
CA LEU A 271 -3.47 13.77 3.65
C LEU A 271 -3.48 12.37 4.23
N LEU A 272 -2.33 11.84 4.65
CA LEU A 272 -2.29 10.56 5.36
C LEU A 272 -3.16 10.62 6.62
N LEU A 273 -3.04 11.68 7.42
CA LEU A 273 -3.90 11.88 8.60
C LEU A 273 -5.38 11.85 8.22
N GLU A 274 -5.79 12.58 7.17
CA GLU A 274 -7.19 12.57 6.73
C GLU A 274 -7.66 11.17 6.28
N PHE A 275 -6.78 10.35 5.67
CA PHE A 275 -7.10 8.96 5.36
C PHE A 275 -7.31 8.12 6.62
N LEU A 276 -6.43 8.26 7.62
CA LEU A 276 -6.54 7.52 8.88
C LEU A 276 -7.79 7.93 9.69
N LEU A 277 -8.13 9.24 9.65
CA LEU A 277 -9.37 9.73 10.21
C LEU A 277 -10.59 9.11 9.51
N HIS A 278 -10.58 9.08 8.18
CA HIS A 278 -11.70 8.54 7.40
C HIS A 278 -11.85 7.03 7.59
N TYR A 279 -10.74 6.26 7.46
CA TYR A 279 -10.80 4.80 7.39
C TYR A 279 -10.78 4.10 8.74
N MET A 280 -10.12 4.67 9.74
CA MET A 280 -9.83 3.98 10.99
C MET A 280 -10.47 4.62 12.21
N THR A 281 -10.67 5.95 12.20
CA THR A 281 -11.09 6.70 13.39
C THR A 281 -12.61 6.88 13.42
N LYS A 282 -13.22 6.65 14.57
CA LYS A 282 -14.64 6.94 14.79
C LYS A 282 -14.88 8.45 14.68
N PRO A 283 -15.94 8.91 14.00
CA PRO A 283 -16.18 10.35 13.76
C PRO A 283 -16.15 11.22 15.02
N ALA A 284 -16.64 10.71 16.14
CA ALA A 284 -16.62 11.41 17.42
C ALA A 284 -15.23 11.76 17.94
N TYR A 285 -14.18 11.09 17.47
CA TYR A 285 -12.79 11.26 17.91
C TYR A 285 -11.88 11.91 16.88
N HIS A 286 -12.40 12.35 15.73
CA HIS A 286 -11.58 12.98 14.69
C HIS A 286 -10.81 14.20 15.21
N LEU A 287 -11.46 15.04 16.03
CA LEU A 287 -10.81 16.20 16.62
C LEU A 287 -9.71 15.79 17.60
N HIS A 288 -9.99 14.82 18.48
CA HIS A 288 -9.01 14.33 19.44
C HIS A 288 -7.74 13.80 18.77
N VAL A 289 -7.91 12.97 17.71
CA VAL A 289 -6.77 12.42 16.97
C VAL A 289 -5.98 13.53 16.28
N ARG A 290 -6.64 14.56 15.69
CA ARG A 290 -5.94 15.69 15.09
C ARG A 290 -5.15 16.49 16.13
N GLU A 291 -5.76 16.79 17.27
CA GLU A 291 -5.11 17.56 18.35
C GLU A 291 -3.87 16.84 18.86
N GLU A 292 -3.92 15.54 19.09
CA GLU A 292 -2.74 14.75 19.51
C GLU A 292 -1.61 14.81 18.48
N ILE A 293 -1.94 14.67 17.17
CA ILE A 293 -0.95 14.76 16.09
C ILE A 293 -0.37 16.17 15.97
N TYR A 294 -1.19 17.22 16.09
CA TYR A 294 -0.74 18.62 15.96
C TYR A 294 0.08 19.08 17.15
N LEU A 295 -0.28 18.69 18.37
CA LEU A 295 0.46 19.04 19.58
C LEU A 295 1.88 18.45 19.58
N ASP A 296 2.08 17.32 18.93
CA ASP A 296 3.42 16.73 18.73
C ASP A 296 4.20 17.38 17.57
N ASN A 297 3.69 18.48 16.99
CA ASN A 297 4.31 19.22 15.88
C ASN A 297 4.64 18.38 14.64
N MET A 298 3.90 17.30 14.42
CA MET A 298 4.15 16.40 13.27
C MET A 298 3.64 16.98 11.95
N LEU A 299 2.68 17.90 12.01
CA LEU A 299 2.16 18.62 10.85
C LEU A 299 2.43 20.10 11.06
N ASP A 300 3.48 20.61 10.43
CA ASP A 300 3.81 22.02 10.38
C ASP A 300 2.77 22.74 9.51
N LEU A 301 1.64 23.09 10.11
CA LEU A 301 0.48 23.68 9.43
C LEU A 301 0.39 25.20 9.57
N PHE A 302 1.41 25.86 10.19
CA PHE A 302 1.43 27.29 10.45
C PHE A 302 2.66 27.97 9.89
#